data_d9d4dd279184589b45fd8b9c495362c3
#
_entry.id   d9d4dd279184589b45fd8b9c495362c3
#
_cell.length_a   1.000
_cell.length_b   1.000
_cell.length_c   1.000
_cell.angle_alpha   90.00
_cell.angle_beta   90.00
_cell.angle_gamma   90.00
#
_symmetry.space_group_name_H-M   'P 1'
#
loop_
_entity.id
_entity.type
_entity.pdbx_description
1 polymer ?
#
loop_
_entity_poly.entity_id
_entity_poly.type
_entity_poly.pdbx_seq_one_letter_code
_entity_poly.pdbx_strand_id
1 'polypeptide(L)'
;MIVQKDFLNKLKDFGLNSYESKLWVALLSRGVSTAGELSDISNVPRSRAYDVLESLEKKGFVIVKVGKPIKYLAVPPTEVIERVKKKVVEEADQRNKVLSDLKSSEVLGELNTLHTEGIKLVDPTDKSGAFRGRDKVHEHLTTMVKNAQKTITLMTSKDGLDRKFDLLVNPLKKAAKKGVK
;
A
#
# COMPACT_ATOMS: atom_id res chain seq x y z
N MET A 1 -0.21 -16.68 28.92
CA MET A 1 0.87 -16.67 27.93
C MET A 1 1.21 -15.22 27.60
N ILE A 2 2.40 -14.75 27.99
CA ILE A 2 2.81 -13.35 27.69
C ILE A 2 3.33 -13.37 26.26
N VAL A 3 2.46 -13.08 25.31
CA VAL A 3 2.88 -12.88 23.92
C VAL A 3 3.60 -11.55 23.88
N GLN A 4 4.89 -11.55 23.55
CA GLN A 4 5.71 -10.34 23.51
C GLN A 4 5.09 -9.35 22.53
N LYS A 5 5.12 -8.06 22.92
CA LYS A 5 4.54 -6.97 22.11
C LYS A 5 5.10 -6.93 20.69
N ASP A 6 6.38 -7.26 20.53
CA ASP A 6 7.07 -7.34 19.24
C ASP A 6 6.54 -8.47 18.33
N PHE A 7 6.15 -9.61 18.92
CA PHE A 7 5.51 -10.68 18.17
C PHE A 7 4.14 -10.24 17.63
N LEU A 8 3.31 -9.59 18.44
CA LEU A 8 2.02 -9.06 17.99
C LEU A 8 2.18 -7.97 16.93
N ASN A 9 3.27 -7.18 16.98
CA ASN A 9 3.54 -6.19 15.96
C ASN A 9 3.87 -6.83 14.61
N LYS A 10 4.60 -7.95 14.56
CA LYS A 10 4.86 -8.70 13.33
C LYS A 10 3.59 -9.27 12.69
N LEU A 11 2.55 -9.52 13.48
CA LEU A 11 1.27 -9.97 12.93
C LEU A 11 0.51 -8.87 12.18
N LYS A 12 0.92 -7.61 12.29
CA LYS A 12 0.38 -6.52 11.45
C LYS A 12 0.71 -6.71 9.97
N ASP A 13 1.84 -7.35 9.66
CA ASP A 13 2.24 -7.67 8.28
C ASP A 13 1.27 -8.67 7.61
N PHE A 14 0.51 -9.42 8.42
CA PHE A 14 -0.59 -10.26 7.96
C PHE A 14 -1.90 -9.48 7.72
N GLY A 15 -1.90 -8.17 7.94
CA GLY A 15 -3.10 -7.34 7.84
C GLY A 15 -4.03 -7.45 9.05
N LEU A 16 -3.51 -7.91 10.21
CA LEU A 16 -4.27 -8.02 11.45
C LEU A 16 -4.13 -6.78 12.33
N ASN A 17 -5.24 -6.32 12.88
CA ASN A 17 -5.23 -5.32 13.94
C ASN A 17 -4.88 -5.93 15.31
N SER A 18 -4.74 -5.10 16.34
CA SER A 18 -4.34 -5.55 17.68
C SER A 18 -5.30 -6.56 18.33
N TYR A 19 -6.60 -6.42 18.13
CA TYR A 19 -7.58 -7.35 18.68
C TYR A 19 -7.63 -8.65 17.88
N GLU A 20 -7.56 -8.58 16.57
CA GLU A 20 -7.47 -9.73 15.68
C GLU A 20 -6.23 -10.58 16.00
N SER A 21 -5.06 -9.94 16.16
CA SER A 21 -3.82 -10.64 16.52
C SER A 21 -3.95 -11.37 17.85
N LYS A 22 -4.52 -10.72 18.88
CA LYS A 22 -4.70 -11.32 20.20
C LYS A 22 -5.65 -12.53 20.16
N LEU A 23 -6.82 -12.38 19.51
CA LEU A 23 -7.81 -13.45 19.40
C LEU A 23 -7.30 -14.62 18.58
N TRP A 24 -6.62 -14.36 17.47
CA TRP A 24 -6.06 -15.40 16.62
C TRP A 24 -4.97 -16.21 17.34
N VAL A 25 -4.06 -15.54 18.06
CA VAL A 25 -3.03 -16.20 18.86
C VAL A 25 -3.65 -17.01 20.01
N ALA A 26 -4.67 -16.49 20.69
CA ALA A 26 -5.41 -17.22 21.69
C ALA A 26 -6.05 -18.47 21.12
N LEU A 27 -6.65 -18.37 19.94
CA LEU A 27 -7.28 -19.49 19.26
C LEU A 27 -6.24 -20.53 18.80
N LEU A 28 -5.10 -20.12 18.26
CA LEU A 28 -3.98 -21.03 17.93
C LEU A 28 -3.49 -21.83 19.14
N SER A 29 -3.47 -21.20 20.31
CA SER A 29 -3.02 -21.87 21.55
C SER A 29 -4.03 -22.86 22.11
N ARG A 30 -5.32 -22.72 21.77
CA ARG A 30 -6.41 -23.55 22.30
C ARG A 30 -6.96 -24.58 21.31
N GLY A 31 -6.75 -24.33 20.02
CA GLY A 31 -7.30 -25.13 18.92
C GLY A 31 -8.73 -24.80 18.62
N VAL A 32 -9.69 -25.16 19.45
CA VAL A 32 -11.12 -24.89 19.28
C VAL A 32 -11.69 -24.23 20.52
N SER A 33 -12.35 -23.07 20.35
CA SER A 33 -12.90 -22.30 21.46
C SER A 33 -14.15 -21.52 21.08
N THR A 34 -14.93 -21.14 22.08
CA THR A 34 -16.04 -20.19 21.94
C THR A 34 -15.56 -18.75 22.00
N ALA A 35 -16.36 -17.78 21.55
CA ALA A 35 -16.04 -16.36 21.63
C ALA A 35 -15.82 -15.88 23.08
N GLY A 36 -16.58 -16.42 24.03
CA GLY A 36 -16.43 -16.11 25.45
C GLY A 36 -15.07 -16.53 26.01
N GLU A 37 -14.68 -17.79 25.78
CA GLU A 37 -13.37 -18.33 26.20
C GLU A 37 -12.21 -17.54 25.57
N LEU A 38 -12.34 -17.18 24.29
CA LEU A 38 -11.32 -16.40 23.59
C LEU A 38 -11.21 -14.97 24.13
N SER A 39 -12.33 -14.33 24.47
CA SER A 39 -12.37 -13.03 25.12
C SER A 39 -11.58 -13.04 26.43
N ASP A 40 -11.82 -14.03 27.27
CA ASP A 40 -11.17 -14.15 28.59
C ASP A 40 -9.65 -14.38 28.46
N ILE A 41 -9.23 -15.23 27.51
CA ILE A 41 -7.81 -15.56 27.30
C ILE A 41 -7.04 -14.42 26.63
N SER A 42 -7.65 -13.75 25.66
CA SER A 42 -7.01 -12.70 24.84
C SER A 42 -7.06 -11.31 25.48
N ASN A 43 -7.81 -11.17 26.56
CA ASN A 43 -8.12 -9.87 27.18
C ASN A 43 -8.70 -8.86 26.16
N VAL A 44 -9.59 -9.36 25.30
CA VAL A 44 -10.39 -8.55 24.35
C VAL A 44 -11.80 -8.46 24.90
N PRO A 45 -12.42 -7.27 24.97
CA PRO A 45 -13.78 -7.12 25.49
C PRO A 45 -14.77 -8.04 24.79
N ARG A 46 -15.65 -8.72 25.55
CA ARG A 46 -16.58 -9.72 25.04
C ARG A 46 -17.52 -9.16 23.96
N SER A 47 -17.92 -7.89 24.09
CA SER A 47 -18.71 -7.19 23.09
C SER A 47 -17.98 -7.01 21.75
N ARG A 48 -16.64 -7.01 21.76
CA ARG A 48 -15.82 -6.88 20.55
C ARG A 48 -15.38 -8.23 19.98
N ALA A 49 -15.35 -9.27 20.80
CA ALA A 49 -14.83 -10.58 20.39
C ALA A 49 -15.62 -11.16 19.20
N TYR A 50 -16.93 -10.98 19.15
CA TYR A 50 -17.76 -11.46 18.03
C TYR A 50 -17.44 -10.75 16.74
N ASP A 51 -17.39 -9.41 16.72
CA ASP A 51 -17.07 -8.61 15.54
C ASP A 51 -15.66 -8.92 15.00
N VAL A 52 -14.72 -9.12 15.93
CA VAL A 52 -13.33 -9.43 15.58
C VAL A 52 -13.20 -10.85 15.03
N LEU A 53 -13.93 -11.82 15.58
CA LEU A 53 -13.95 -13.19 15.06
C LEU A 53 -14.62 -13.28 13.69
N GLU A 54 -15.68 -12.51 13.44
CA GLU A 54 -16.29 -12.38 12.12
C GLU A 54 -15.31 -11.77 11.12
N SER A 55 -14.55 -10.74 11.53
CA SER A 55 -13.50 -10.15 10.69
C SER A 55 -12.39 -11.16 10.36
N LEU A 56 -11.95 -11.96 11.33
CA LEU A 56 -10.96 -13.02 11.14
C LEU A 56 -11.46 -14.12 10.21
N GLU A 57 -12.74 -14.46 10.28
CA GLU A 57 -13.39 -15.41 9.37
C GLU A 57 -13.38 -14.86 7.93
N LYS A 58 -13.84 -13.62 7.73
CA LYS A 58 -13.85 -12.94 6.41
C LYS A 58 -12.43 -12.83 5.81
N LYS A 59 -11.43 -12.71 6.66
CA LYS A 59 -10.01 -12.70 6.24
C LYS A 59 -9.44 -14.10 5.99
N GLY A 60 -10.17 -15.16 6.37
CA GLY A 60 -9.76 -16.55 6.18
C GLY A 60 -8.77 -17.08 7.22
N PHE A 61 -8.69 -16.46 8.39
CA PHE A 61 -7.84 -16.87 9.53
C PHE A 61 -8.53 -17.86 10.47
N VAL A 62 -9.86 -17.88 10.46
CA VAL A 62 -10.69 -18.64 11.37
C VAL A 62 -11.80 -19.35 10.61
N ILE A 63 -12.14 -20.54 11.02
CA ILE A 63 -13.29 -21.32 10.56
C ILE A 63 -14.33 -21.33 11.67
N VAL A 64 -15.57 -21.02 11.31
CA VAL A 64 -16.71 -21.08 12.24
C VAL A 64 -17.32 -22.46 12.21
N LYS A 65 -17.37 -23.12 13.35
CA LYS A 65 -18.12 -24.36 13.55
C LYS A 65 -19.50 -24.02 14.11
N VAL A 66 -20.51 -24.11 13.25
CA VAL A 66 -21.90 -23.86 13.64
C VAL A 66 -22.33 -24.91 14.67
N GLY A 67 -22.96 -24.46 15.76
CA GLY A 67 -23.42 -25.30 16.85
C GLY A 67 -23.97 -24.47 18.03
N LYS A 68 -24.37 -25.15 19.07
CA LYS A 68 -24.77 -24.52 20.34
C LYS A 68 -23.87 -25.05 21.45
N PRO A 69 -22.86 -24.28 21.89
CA PRO A 69 -22.46 -22.94 21.42
C PRO A 69 -21.68 -22.96 20.09
N ILE A 70 -21.63 -21.81 19.40
CA ILE A 70 -20.77 -21.58 18.23
C ILE A 70 -19.31 -21.68 18.67
N LYS A 71 -18.50 -22.42 17.92
CA LYS A 71 -17.07 -22.59 18.16
C LYS A 71 -16.25 -22.12 16.97
N TYR A 72 -15.03 -21.69 17.26
CA TYR A 72 -14.08 -21.16 16.28
C TYR A 72 -12.83 -22.05 16.26
N LEU A 73 -12.28 -22.25 15.07
CA LEU A 73 -11.06 -23.03 14.83
C LEU A 73 -10.08 -22.15 14.05
N ALA A 74 -8.82 -22.11 14.49
CA ALA A 74 -7.78 -21.40 13.75
C ALA A 74 -7.39 -22.18 12.47
N VAL A 75 -7.25 -21.46 11.37
CA VAL A 75 -6.62 -21.99 10.15
C VAL A 75 -5.10 -22.10 10.41
N PRO A 76 -4.43 -23.16 9.93
CA PRO A 76 -3.00 -23.32 10.11
C PRO A 76 -2.21 -22.09 9.59
N PRO A 77 -1.20 -21.59 10.34
CA PRO A 77 -0.47 -20.37 9.97
C PRO A 77 0.17 -20.43 8.58
N THR A 78 0.65 -21.59 8.16
CA THR A 78 1.21 -21.79 6.81
C THR A 78 0.18 -21.55 5.71
N GLU A 79 -1.06 -22.04 5.90
CA GLU A 79 -2.16 -21.84 4.96
C GLU A 79 -2.60 -20.38 4.93
N VAL A 80 -2.64 -19.73 6.10
CA VAL A 80 -2.95 -18.29 6.22
C VAL A 80 -1.95 -17.45 5.44
N ILE A 81 -0.65 -17.75 5.52
CA ILE A 81 0.39 -17.02 4.77
C ILE A 81 0.10 -17.10 3.26
N GLU A 82 -0.19 -18.26 2.72
CA GLU A 82 -0.46 -18.42 1.30
C GLU A 82 -1.76 -17.69 0.87
N ARG A 83 -2.79 -17.70 1.71
CA ARG A 83 -4.03 -16.94 1.46
C ARG A 83 -3.78 -15.43 1.47
N VAL A 84 -3.00 -14.92 2.45
CA VAL A 84 -2.66 -13.48 2.52
C VAL A 84 -1.83 -13.06 1.31
N LYS A 85 -0.81 -13.83 0.92
CA LYS A 85 -0.01 -13.55 -0.28
C LYS A 85 -0.88 -13.46 -1.53
N LYS A 86 -1.75 -14.45 -1.73
CA LYS A 86 -2.67 -14.47 -2.88
C LYS A 86 -3.58 -13.24 -2.88
N LYS A 87 -4.16 -12.90 -1.75
CA LYS A 87 -5.05 -11.74 -1.61
C LYS A 87 -4.34 -10.42 -1.90
N VAL A 88 -3.10 -10.24 -1.44
CA VAL A 88 -2.30 -9.03 -1.72
C VAL A 88 -2.06 -8.86 -3.22
N VAL A 89 -1.76 -9.95 -3.93
CA VAL A 89 -1.57 -9.92 -5.39
C VAL A 89 -2.88 -9.56 -6.09
N GLU A 90 -3.98 -10.23 -5.72
CA GLU A 90 -5.31 -9.98 -6.31
C GLU A 90 -5.77 -8.51 -6.09
N GLU A 91 -5.58 -7.99 -4.88
CA GLU A 91 -5.92 -6.59 -4.55
C GLU A 91 -5.03 -5.59 -5.34
N ALA A 92 -3.74 -5.90 -5.51
CA ALA A 92 -2.82 -5.08 -6.30
C ALA A 92 -3.22 -5.07 -7.79
N ASP A 93 -3.54 -6.23 -8.35
CA ASP A 93 -3.95 -6.37 -9.75
C ASP A 93 -5.29 -5.65 -10.02
N GLN A 94 -6.26 -5.82 -9.12
CA GLN A 94 -7.54 -5.12 -9.21
C GLN A 94 -7.35 -3.61 -9.14
N ARG A 95 -6.51 -3.12 -8.23
CA ARG A 95 -6.22 -1.70 -8.10
C ARG A 95 -5.50 -1.14 -9.31
N ASN A 96 -4.53 -1.89 -9.86
CA ASN A 96 -3.84 -1.54 -11.11
C ASN A 96 -4.80 -1.44 -12.28
N LYS A 97 -5.77 -2.36 -12.39
CA LYS A 97 -6.81 -2.32 -13.43
C LYS A 97 -7.66 -1.07 -13.32
N VAL A 98 -8.19 -0.78 -12.12
CA VAL A 98 -8.99 0.44 -11.86
C VAL A 98 -8.20 1.70 -12.23
N LEU A 99 -6.92 1.80 -11.86
CA LEU A 99 -6.08 2.94 -12.19
C LEU A 99 -5.80 3.04 -13.70
N SER A 100 -5.68 1.91 -14.39
CA SER A 100 -5.51 1.87 -15.84
C SER A 100 -6.77 2.35 -16.58
N ASP A 101 -7.94 1.92 -16.11
CA ASP A 101 -9.23 2.34 -16.64
C ASP A 101 -9.44 3.86 -16.41
N LEU A 102 -9.06 4.35 -15.23
CA LEU A 102 -9.13 5.78 -14.90
C LEU A 102 -8.25 6.63 -15.83
N LYS A 103 -7.10 6.09 -16.27
CA LYS A 103 -6.18 6.77 -17.18
C LYS A 103 -6.79 7.04 -18.56
N SER A 104 -7.75 6.25 -18.99
CA SER A 104 -8.48 6.40 -20.25
C SER A 104 -9.86 7.02 -20.10
N SER A 105 -10.24 7.43 -18.88
CA SER A 105 -11.57 7.97 -18.57
C SER A 105 -11.68 9.48 -18.77
N GLU A 106 -12.92 9.96 -18.94
CA GLU A 106 -13.25 11.40 -18.96
C GLU A 106 -12.78 12.12 -17.68
N VAL A 107 -12.81 11.44 -16.54
CA VAL A 107 -12.34 11.99 -15.26
C VAL A 107 -10.90 12.48 -15.34
N LEU A 108 -10.00 11.74 -16.00
CA LEU A 108 -8.64 12.21 -16.19
C LEU A 108 -8.58 13.41 -17.15
N GLY A 109 -9.45 13.46 -18.13
CA GLY A 109 -9.61 14.62 -19.03
C GLY A 109 -10.00 15.88 -18.27
N GLU A 110 -11.01 15.78 -17.41
CA GLU A 110 -11.45 16.87 -16.53
C GLU A 110 -10.36 17.34 -15.58
N LEU A 111 -9.67 16.40 -14.91
CA LEU A 111 -8.56 16.71 -14.01
C LEU A 111 -7.41 17.42 -14.74
N ASN A 112 -7.09 17.01 -15.97
CA ASN A 112 -6.08 17.66 -16.79
C ASN A 112 -6.51 19.08 -17.21
N THR A 113 -7.78 19.28 -17.51
CA THR A 113 -8.34 20.60 -17.84
C THR A 113 -8.23 21.53 -16.62
N LEU A 114 -8.70 21.09 -15.45
CA LEU A 114 -8.59 21.85 -14.20
C LEU A 114 -7.13 22.18 -13.86
N HIS A 115 -6.22 21.23 -14.01
CA HIS A 115 -4.79 21.46 -13.80
C HIS A 115 -4.23 22.52 -14.77
N THR A 116 -4.59 22.44 -16.03
CA THR A 116 -4.11 23.37 -17.07
C THR A 116 -4.65 24.78 -16.84
N GLU A 117 -5.92 24.91 -16.48
CA GLU A 117 -6.54 26.19 -16.14
C GLU A 117 -5.96 26.78 -14.86
N GLY A 118 -5.77 25.93 -13.82
CA GLY A 118 -5.14 26.35 -12.57
C GLY A 118 -3.72 26.89 -12.78
N ILE A 119 -2.92 26.25 -13.63
CA ILE A 119 -1.55 26.72 -13.94
C ILE A 119 -1.54 28.09 -14.64
N LYS A 120 -2.55 28.40 -15.46
CA LYS A 120 -2.67 29.72 -16.12
C LYS A 120 -2.88 30.85 -15.13
N LEU A 121 -3.51 30.57 -13.99
CA LEU A 121 -3.82 31.55 -12.93
C LEU A 121 -2.63 31.76 -11.96
N VAL A 122 -1.59 30.92 -12.03
CA VAL A 122 -0.42 31.03 -11.14
C VAL A 122 0.55 32.08 -11.66
N ASP A 123 0.94 33.03 -10.79
CA ASP A 123 1.96 34.01 -11.13
C ASP A 123 3.27 33.29 -11.51
N PRO A 124 4.00 33.76 -12.54
CA PRO A 124 5.30 33.18 -12.93
C PRO A 124 6.30 33.07 -11.78
N THR A 125 6.25 33.97 -10.79
CA THR A 125 7.11 33.95 -9.61
C THR A 125 6.77 32.81 -8.64
N ASP A 126 5.51 32.36 -8.63
CA ASP A 126 5.05 31.28 -7.77
C ASP A 126 5.24 29.88 -8.42
N LYS A 127 5.74 29.83 -9.65
CA LYS A 127 6.03 28.56 -10.35
C LYS A 127 7.31 27.88 -9.87
N SER A 128 8.01 28.47 -8.90
CA SER A 128 9.15 27.84 -8.24
C SER A 128 8.68 26.95 -7.09
N GLY A 129 9.09 25.69 -7.08
CA GLY A 129 8.73 24.72 -6.05
C GLY A 129 9.93 23.92 -5.55
N ALA A 130 9.86 23.47 -4.31
CA ALA A 130 10.86 22.57 -3.73
C ALA A 130 10.25 21.19 -3.45
N PHE A 131 10.90 20.15 -3.93
CA PHE A 131 10.54 18.78 -3.60
C PHE A 131 11.31 18.30 -2.37
N ARG A 132 10.59 17.74 -1.40
CA ARG A 132 11.22 17.08 -0.25
C ARG A 132 11.33 15.57 -0.52
N GLY A 133 12.54 15.06 -0.38
CA GLY A 133 12.85 13.64 -0.58
C GLY A 133 13.47 13.35 -1.95
N ARG A 134 14.52 12.52 -1.94
CA ARG A 134 15.32 12.20 -3.12
C ARG A 134 14.49 11.56 -4.23
N ASP A 135 13.64 10.62 -3.87
CA ASP A 135 12.85 9.85 -4.83
C ASP A 135 11.87 10.71 -5.59
N LYS A 136 11.20 11.67 -4.92
CA LYS A 136 10.29 12.63 -5.55
C LYS A 136 11.01 13.57 -6.51
N VAL A 137 12.21 14.03 -6.14
CA VAL A 137 13.05 14.84 -7.04
C VAL A 137 13.44 14.04 -8.28
N HIS A 138 13.83 12.79 -8.13
CA HIS A 138 14.23 11.91 -9.22
C HIS A 138 13.06 11.61 -10.18
N GLU A 139 11.89 11.31 -9.63
CA GLU A 139 10.67 11.06 -10.41
C GLU A 139 10.26 12.31 -11.21
N HIS A 140 10.28 13.47 -10.57
CA HIS A 140 9.95 14.75 -11.22
C HIS A 140 10.95 15.07 -12.34
N LEU A 141 12.26 14.96 -12.10
CA LEU A 141 13.30 15.16 -13.11
C LEU A 141 13.11 14.22 -14.31
N THR A 142 12.82 12.96 -14.07
CA THR A 142 12.55 11.98 -15.13
C THR A 142 11.34 12.38 -15.96
N THR A 143 10.30 12.86 -15.32
CA THR A 143 9.06 13.32 -15.99
C THR A 143 9.32 14.57 -16.82
N MET A 144 10.08 15.54 -16.30
CA MET A 144 10.48 16.75 -17.04
C MET A 144 11.28 16.40 -18.31
N VAL A 145 12.25 15.49 -18.19
CA VAL A 145 13.06 15.03 -19.33
C VAL A 145 12.21 14.33 -20.38
N LYS A 146 11.25 13.49 -19.97
CA LYS A 146 10.35 12.78 -20.91
C LYS A 146 9.42 13.74 -21.67
N ASN A 147 9.01 14.84 -21.04
CA ASN A 147 8.06 15.82 -21.57
C ASN A 147 8.74 16.98 -22.31
N ALA A 148 10.07 17.06 -22.29
CA ALA A 148 10.80 18.11 -22.96
C ALA A 148 10.58 18.07 -24.48
N GLN A 149 10.37 19.26 -25.08
CA GLN A 149 10.06 19.39 -26.51
C GLN A 149 11.17 20.06 -27.31
N LYS A 150 11.98 20.93 -26.71
CA LYS A 150 13.00 21.73 -27.42
C LYS A 150 14.40 21.54 -26.84
N THR A 151 14.60 21.90 -25.57
CA THR A 151 15.91 21.92 -24.95
C THR A 151 15.82 21.44 -23.50
N ILE A 152 16.87 20.76 -23.04
CA ILE A 152 17.09 20.39 -21.64
C ILE A 152 18.42 20.97 -21.20
N THR A 153 18.40 21.84 -20.19
CA THR A 153 19.60 22.35 -19.56
C THR A 153 19.66 21.88 -18.12
N LEU A 154 20.69 21.13 -17.75
CA LEU A 154 20.90 20.61 -16.41
C LEU A 154 22.13 21.26 -15.78
N MET A 155 21.91 22.05 -14.73
CA MET A 155 22.99 22.62 -13.92
C MET A 155 23.10 21.84 -12.60
N THR A 156 24.25 21.24 -12.35
CA THR A 156 24.48 20.43 -11.16
C THR A 156 25.99 20.34 -10.85
N SER A 157 26.37 19.97 -9.62
CA SER A 157 27.74 19.62 -9.27
C SER A 157 28.14 18.28 -9.90
N LYS A 158 29.47 17.99 -9.95
CA LYS A 158 29.98 16.70 -10.41
C LYS A 158 29.33 15.53 -9.67
N ASP A 159 29.36 15.55 -8.34
CA ASP A 159 28.72 14.52 -7.50
C ASP A 159 27.21 14.44 -7.69
N GLY A 160 26.59 15.58 -8.03
CA GLY A 160 25.16 15.63 -8.35
C GLY A 160 24.84 14.98 -9.69
N LEU A 161 25.74 15.08 -10.68
CA LEU A 161 25.63 14.43 -11.96
C LEU A 161 25.79 12.91 -11.82
N ASP A 162 26.87 12.48 -11.16
CA ASP A 162 27.17 11.05 -10.96
C ASP A 162 25.97 10.32 -10.30
N ARG A 163 25.38 10.93 -9.28
CA ARG A 163 24.20 10.36 -8.59
C ARG A 163 22.93 10.30 -9.44
N LYS A 164 22.80 11.11 -10.48
CA LYS A 164 21.61 11.16 -11.35
C LYS A 164 21.84 10.49 -12.70
N PHE A 165 23.09 10.18 -13.01
CA PHE A 165 23.47 9.68 -14.33
C PHE A 165 22.69 8.43 -14.71
N ASP A 166 22.70 7.40 -13.87
CA ASP A 166 22.02 6.13 -14.13
C ASP A 166 20.51 6.30 -14.33
N LEU A 167 19.93 7.24 -13.60
CA LEU A 167 18.50 7.55 -13.68
C LEU A 167 18.14 8.27 -14.98
N LEU A 168 18.95 9.24 -15.40
CA LEU A 168 18.62 10.17 -16.49
C LEU A 168 19.15 9.72 -17.85
N VAL A 169 20.15 8.85 -17.91
CA VAL A 169 20.79 8.44 -19.17
C VAL A 169 19.80 7.91 -20.20
N ASN A 170 18.89 7.04 -19.81
CA ASN A 170 17.91 6.46 -20.71
C ASN A 170 16.81 7.47 -21.14
N PRO A 171 16.20 8.25 -20.22
CA PRO A 171 15.30 9.34 -20.59
C PRO A 171 15.96 10.37 -21.53
N LEU A 172 17.19 10.80 -21.26
CA LEU A 172 17.93 11.75 -22.09
C LEU A 172 18.23 11.20 -23.49
N LYS A 173 18.67 9.94 -23.61
CA LYS A 173 18.83 9.27 -24.90
C LYS A 173 17.54 9.24 -25.71
N LYS A 174 16.40 9.01 -25.07
CA LYS A 174 15.08 9.03 -25.74
C LYS A 174 14.68 10.44 -26.16
N ALA A 175 14.95 11.46 -25.35
CA ALA A 175 14.69 12.86 -25.69
C ALA A 175 15.56 13.31 -26.87
N ALA A 176 16.85 12.99 -26.85
CA ALA A 176 17.77 13.29 -27.95
C ALA A 176 17.32 12.66 -29.30
N LYS A 177 16.81 11.40 -29.26
CA LYS A 177 16.24 10.75 -30.47
C LYS A 177 14.99 11.47 -31.00
N LYS A 178 14.29 12.25 -30.19
CA LYS A 178 13.15 13.09 -30.58
C LYS A 178 13.57 14.47 -31.08
N GLY A 179 14.86 14.78 -31.14
CA GLY A 179 15.39 16.05 -31.57
C GLY A 179 15.48 17.13 -30.47
N VAL A 180 15.33 16.74 -29.20
CA VAL A 180 15.52 17.64 -28.06
C VAL A 180 17.01 17.83 -27.83
N LYS A 181 17.45 19.11 -27.71
CA LYS A 181 18.84 19.51 -27.51
C LYS A 181 19.18 19.61 -26.02
#